data_30c738136652e854a9e0bf2fcd0642e7
#
_entry.id   30c738136652e854a9e0bf2fcd0642e7
#
_cell.length_a   1.000
_cell.length_b   1.000
_cell.length_c   1.000
_cell.angle_alpha   90.00
_cell.angle_beta   90.00
_cell.angle_gamma   90.00
#
_symmetry.space_group_name_H-M   'P 1'
#
loop_
_entity.id
_entity.type
_entity.pdbx_description
1 polymer ?
#
loop_
_entity_poly.entity_id
_entity_poly.type
_entity_poly.pdbx_seq_one_letter_code
_entity_poly.pdbx_strand_id
1 'polypeptide(L)' 'MQTDELYMQRCIELARYGSMHAQPNPMVGAVIVYKDRIIGEGYHAVCGQGHAEVNAIASVRPADRPLLSQSTIYVS' A
#
# COMPACT_ATOMS: atom_id res chain seq x y z
N MET A 1 3.65 19.32 8.23
CA MET A 1 3.96 18.29 7.24
C MET A 1 2.76 18.02 6.37
N GLN A 2 2.97 17.82 5.09
CA GLN A 2 1.89 17.49 4.17
C GLN A 2 1.39 16.08 4.44
N THR A 3 0.06 15.93 4.42
CA THR A 3 -0.56 14.63 4.60
C THR A 3 -0.10 13.63 3.54
N ASP A 4 0.02 14.10 2.29
CA ASP A 4 0.49 13.24 1.19
C ASP A 4 1.89 12.71 1.44
N GLU A 5 2.75 13.54 2.03
CA GLU A 5 4.11 13.12 2.35
C GLU A 5 4.13 11.99 3.38
N LEU A 6 3.24 12.07 4.37
CA LEU A 6 3.13 11.02 5.38
C LEU A 6 2.75 9.69 4.75
N TYR A 7 1.78 9.70 3.84
CA TYR A 7 1.33 8.48 3.20
C TYR A 7 2.39 7.94 2.25
N MET A 8 3.09 8.81 1.55
CA MET A 8 4.19 8.37 0.69
C MET A 8 5.33 7.79 1.51
N GLN A 9 5.61 8.34 2.69
CA GLN A 9 6.59 7.76 3.60
C GLN A 9 6.20 6.37 4.02
N ARG A 10 4.91 6.17 4.31
CA ARG A 10 4.41 4.84 4.67
C ARG A 10 4.59 3.86 3.51
N CYS A 11 4.35 4.31 2.28
CA CYS A 11 4.57 3.48 1.09
C CYS A 11 6.04 3.03 1.01
N ILE A 12 6.96 3.93 1.30
CA ILE A 12 8.38 3.61 1.27
C ILE A 12 8.74 2.59 2.34
N GLU A 13 8.16 2.72 3.54
CA GLU A 13 8.36 1.75 4.60
C GLU A 13 7.88 0.36 4.19
N LEU A 14 6.71 0.30 3.57
CA LEU A 14 6.16 -0.97 3.10
C LEU A 14 7.02 -1.56 2.00
N ALA A 15 7.56 -0.72 1.12
CA ALA A 15 8.46 -1.20 0.08
C ALA A 15 9.70 -1.85 0.69
N ARG A 16 10.19 -1.33 1.80
CA ARG A 16 11.35 -1.92 2.50
C ARG A 16 11.02 -3.30 3.04
N TYR A 17 9.81 -3.52 3.51
CA TYR A 17 9.39 -4.86 3.89
C TYR A 17 9.48 -5.82 2.71
N GLY A 18 9.01 -5.37 1.55
CA GLY A 18 9.11 -6.18 0.34
C GLY A 18 10.54 -6.55 0.01
N SER A 19 11.48 -5.60 0.21
CA SER A 19 12.87 -5.85 -0.12
C SER A 19 13.50 -6.92 0.76
N MET A 20 12.98 -7.15 1.95
CA MET A 20 13.49 -8.17 2.85
C MET A 20 13.04 -9.58 2.43
N HIS A 21 12.00 -9.66 1.63
CA HIS A 21 11.39 -10.96 1.28
C HIS A 21 11.40 -11.23 -0.22
N ALA A 22 11.64 -10.23 -1.03
CA ALA A 22 11.48 -10.33 -2.48
C ALA A 22 12.69 -9.81 -3.26
N GLN A 23 13.88 -9.94 -2.70
CA GLN A 23 15.10 -9.56 -3.38
C GLN A 23 15.28 -10.39 -4.65
N PRO A 24 15.80 -9.82 -5.74
CA PRO A 24 16.25 -8.44 -5.98
C PRO A 24 15.21 -7.55 -6.66
N ASN A 25 13.97 -7.78 -6.46
CA ASN A 25 12.89 -7.12 -7.19
C ASN A 25 12.74 -5.65 -6.82
N PRO A 26 12.16 -4.84 -7.70
CA PRO A 26 11.84 -3.46 -7.36
C PRO A 26 10.96 -3.42 -6.11
N MET A 27 11.25 -2.46 -5.26
CA MET A 27 10.52 -2.30 -4.02
C MET A 27 9.37 -1.33 -4.22
N VAL A 28 8.15 -1.81 -4.04
CA VAL A 28 6.96 -0.99 -4.20
C VAL A 28 6.05 -1.19 -2.99
N GLY A 29 5.58 -0.08 -2.45
CA GLY A 29 4.57 -0.10 -1.40
C GLY A 29 3.34 0.68 -1.83
N ALA A 30 2.19 0.36 -1.27
CA ALA A 30 0.93 1.02 -1.58
C ALA A 30 0.10 1.22 -0.32
N VAL A 31 -0.59 2.35 -0.25
CA VAL A 31 -1.43 2.71 0.89
C VAL A 31 -2.75 3.24 0.36
N ILE A 32 -3.86 2.77 0.92
CA ILE A 32 -5.20 3.24 0.57
C ILE A 32 -5.72 4.08 1.72
N VAL A 33 -6.15 5.30 1.42
CA VAL A 33 -6.55 6.28 2.43
C VAL A 33 -7.97 6.75 2.19
N TYR A 34 -8.77 6.75 3.25
CA TYR A 34 -10.11 7.31 3.25
C TYR A 34 -10.22 8.31 4.39
N LYS A 35 -10.47 9.59 4.06
CA LYS A 35 -10.65 10.65 5.05
C LYS A 35 -9.57 10.64 6.13
N ASP A 36 -8.33 10.76 5.69
CA ASP A 36 -7.15 10.81 6.58
C ASP A 36 -6.94 9.55 7.42
N ARG A 37 -7.52 8.42 7.01
CA ARG A 37 -7.34 7.15 7.69
C ARG A 37 -6.86 6.12 6.68
N ILE A 38 -5.81 5.39 7.03
CA ILE A 38 -5.31 4.30 6.20
C ILE A 38 -6.24 3.11 6.40
N ILE A 39 -6.85 2.65 5.30
CA ILE A 39 -7.75 1.50 5.35
C ILE A 39 -7.17 0.27 4.65
N GLY A 40 -6.05 0.42 3.94
CA GLY A 40 -5.38 -0.71 3.31
C GLY A 40 -3.93 -0.41 3.08
N GLU A 41 -3.08 -1.45 3.17
CA GLU A 41 -1.65 -1.35 2.95
C GLU A 41 -1.16 -2.61 2.26
N GLY A 42 -0.21 -2.47 1.36
CA GLY A 42 0.38 -3.60 0.68
C GLY A 42 1.78 -3.31 0.19
N TYR A 43 2.49 -4.38 -0.12
CA TYR A 43 3.81 -4.26 -0.72
C TYR A 43 4.03 -5.47 -1.62
N HIS A 44 5.02 -5.34 -2.50
CA HIS A 44 5.36 -6.42 -3.43
C HIS A 44 6.29 -7.39 -2.69
N ALA A 45 5.76 -8.52 -2.28
CA ALA A 45 6.48 -9.44 -1.40
C ALA A 45 7.23 -10.54 -2.17
N VAL A 46 6.73 -10.94 -3.34
CA VAL A 46 7.29 -12.05 -4.08
C VAL A 46 7.36 -11.71 -5.56
N CYS A 47 8.47 -12.04 -6.18
CA CYS A 47 8.69 -11.78 -7.60
C CYS A 47 7.58 -12.40 -8.45
N GLY A 48 7.03 -11.63 -9.36
CA GLY A 48 6.05 -12.12 -10.33
C GLY A 48 4.67 -12.39 -9.76
N GLN A 49 4.43 -12.10 -8.50
CA GLN A 49 3.15 -12.36 -7.87
C GLN A 49 2.55 -11.07 -7.33
N GLY A 50 1.41 -10.70 -7.88
CA GLY A 50 0.66 -9.56 -7.42
C GLY A 50 1.45 -8.26 -7.39
N HIS A 51 0.74 -7.18 -7.32
CA HIS A 51 1.32 -5.85 -7.20
C HIS A 51 0.97 -5.28 -5.83
N ALA A 52 1.73 -4.29 -5.39
CA ALA A 52 1.48 -3.66 -4.10
C ALA A 52 0.04 -3.16 -3.98
N GLU A 53 -0.51 -2.60 -5.06
CA GLU A 53 -1.89 -2.09 -5.09
C GLU A 53 -2.89 -3.21 -4.85
N VAL A 54 -2.71 -4.35 -5.51
CA VAL A 54 -3.60 -5.49 -5.35
C VAL A 54 -3.55 -6.00 -3.91
N ASN A 55 -2.35 -6.06 -3.35
CA ASN A 55 -2.18 -6.50 -1.98
C ASN A 55 -2.82 -5.52 -1.00
N ALA A 56 -2.70 -4.22 -1.28
CA ALA A 56 -3.33 -3.20 -0.44
C ALA A 56 -4.85 -3.34 -0.45
N ILE A 57 -5.44 -3.55 -1.62
CA ILE A 57 -6.89 -3.73 -1.75
C ILE A 57 -7.31 -4.99 -0.99
N ALA A 58 -6.56 -6.07 -1.12
CA ALA A 58 -6.88 -7.32 -0.43
C ALA A 58 -6.81 -7.17 1.08
N SER A 59 -6.02 -6.24 1.59
CA SER A 59 -5.86 -6.03 3.03
C SER A 59 -7.02 -5.24 3.65
N VAL A 60 -7.86 -4.60 2.83
CA VAL A 60 -8.98 -3.80 3.34
C VAL A 60 -10.00 -4.70 4.00
N ARG A 61 -10.39 -4.34 5.23
CA ARG A 61 -11.38 -5.13 5.96
C ARG A 61 -12.73 -5.08 5.25
N PRO A 62 -13.54 -6.13 5.36
CA PRO A 62 -14.85 -6.15 4.71
C PRO A 62 -15.71 -4.93 5.04
N ALA A 63 -15.64 -4.45 6.29
CA ALA A 63 -16.42 -3.29 6.70
C ALA A 63 -16.00 -2.01 5.97
N ASP A 64 -14.76 -1.93 5.50
CA ASP A 64 -14.22 -0.76 4.84
C ASP A 64 -14.27 -0.84 3.31
N ARG A 65 -14.61 -2.01 2.75
CA ARG A 65 -14.62 -2.17 1.29
C ARG A 65 -15.55 -1.20 0.57
N PRO A 66 -16.72 -0.84 1.09
CA PRO A 66 -17.55 0.16 0.41
C PRO A 66 -16.88 1.53 0.29
N LEU A 67 -15.86 1.81 1.10
CA LEU A 67 -15.16 3.09 1.07
C LEU A 67 -14.13 3.17 -0.05
N LEU A 68 -13.79 2.05 -0.69
CA LEU A 68 -12.76 2.02 -1.72
C LEU A 68 -13.04 2.99 -2.87
N SER A 69 -14.30 3.11 -3.27
CA SER A 69 -14.66 3.98 -4.39
C SER A 69 -14.42 5.46 -4.09
N GLN A 70 -14.25 5.81 -2.83
CA GLN A 70 -14.03 7.20 -2.41
C GLN A 70 -12.64 7.38 -1.80
N SER A 71 -11.79 6.39 -1.93
CA SER A 71 -10.46 6.41 -1.34
C SER A 71 -9.41 6.86 -2.34
N THR A 72 -8.25 7.26 -1.80
CA THR A 72 -7.07 7.60 -2.60
C THR A 72 -6.02 6.53 -2.38
N ILE A 73 -5.38 6.07 -3.46
CA ILE A 73 -4.29 5.12 -3.34
C ILE A 73 -2.97 5.82 -3.62
N TYR A 74 -2.00 5.59 -2.75
CA TYR A 74 -0.63 6.09 -2.89
C TYR A 74 0.27 4.91 -3.21
N VAL A 75 1.16 5.09 -4.18
CA VAL A 75 2.09 4.05 -4.61
C VAL A 75 3.48 4.66 -4.72
N SER A 76 4.46 4.00 -4.15
CA SER A 76 5.85 4.48 -4.21
C SER A 76 6.55 4.10 -5.50
#